data_0a0d54c1fa1d61bf1da21256c3117239
#
_entry.id   0a0d54c1fa1d61bf1da21256c3117239
#
_cell.length_a   1.000
_cell.length_b   1.000
_cell.length_c   1.000
_cell.angle_alpha   90.00
_cell.angle_beta   90.00
_cell.angle_gamma   90.00
#
_symmetry.space_group_name_H-M   'P 1'
#
loop_
_entity.id
_entity.type
_entity.pdbx_description
1 polymer ?
#
loop_
_entity_poly.entity_id
_entity_poly.type
_entity_poly.pdbx_seq_one_letter_code
_entity_poly.pdbx_strand_id
1 'polypeptide(L)'
;MAQVSEEREDRVDTPEPDPGKQPEPAASPEQPEKKASRAGRNLPAAIGVGLLLGAAIIVSLLTVRYLFIGVVAIAIAVGTFEFAGVLRRVADIKVALIPVVVGGQGMIWLAWPYGREGALTAFVLTVLACLLWRLPGGAQGYLRDISASVFAAAYLPLFGAFAAMLVTPGDGVGRVLAFLIGVVASDTGGYIAGVLGGKHPMAPSISPKKTWEGFAGSMVAGVVAGALTLSLMLHGHAWQGVLFGAAIVLTATLGDLVESLIKRDLGVKDMGTLLPGHGGIMDRLDSLLPSAVVSWLLLSAFIPGG
;
A
#
# COMPACT_ATOMS: atom_id res chain seq x y z
N MET A 1 73.92 -52.92 -54.68
CA MET A 1 73.95 -53.22 -53.25
C MET A 1 73.64 -51.95 -52.51
N ALA A 2 72.42 -51.75 -52.10
CA ALA A 2 72.01 -50.73 -51.15
C ALA A 2 70.63 -51.17 -50.61
N GLN A 3 70.56 -51.44 -49.35
CA GLN A 3 69.34 -51.80 -48.65
C GLN A 3 68.52 -50.56 -48.42
N VAL A 4 67.22 -50.64 -48.76
CA VAL A 4 66.22 -49.68 -48.47
C VAL A 4 65.55 -50.14 -47.17
N SER A 5 65.59 -49.35 -46.15
CA SER A 5 64.84 -49.54 -44.86
C SER A 5 63.47 -48.93 -45.01
N GLU A 6 62.41 -49.74 -44.82
CA GLU A 6 61.01 -49.37 -44.76
C GLU A 6 60.71 -48.65 -43.40
N GLU A 7 60.29 -47.40 -43.44
CA GLU A 7 59.66 -46.71 -42.39
C GLU A 7 58.16 -47.08 -42.36
N ARG A 8 57.69 -47.69 -41.26
CA ARG A 8 56.28 -47.97 -40.96
C ARG A 8 55.66 -46.71 -40.44
N GLU A 9 54.79 -46.08 -41.22
CA GLU A 9 53.85 -45.04 -40.68
C GLU A 9 52.76 -45.69 -39.84
N ASP A 10 52.73 -45.39 -38.53
CA ASP A 10 51.65 -45.69 -37.66
C ASP A 10 50.44 -44.77 -37.99
N ARG A 11 49.46 -45.34 -38.72
CA ARG A 11 48.18 -44.72 -38.91
C ARG A 11 47.43 -44.76 -37.58
N VAL A 12 47.26 -43.60 -36.94
CA VAL A 12 46.30 -43.37 -35.86
C VAL A 12 44.91 -43.31 -36.48
N ASP A 13 44.11 -44.34 -36.26
CA ASP A 13 42.70 -44.36 -36.61
C ASP A 13 41.93 -43.36 -35.71
N THR A 14 41.55 -42.23 -36.28
CA THR A 14 40.58 -41.32 -35.71
C THR A 14 39.20 -41.88 -36.01
N PRO A 15 38.35 -42.14 -34.99
CA PRO A 15 36.98 -42.63 -35.22
C PRO A 15 36.14 -41.54 -35.91
N GLU A 16 35.42 -41.94 -36.96
CA GLU A 16 34.44 -41.13 -37.66
C GLU A 16 33.35 -40.60 -36.66
N PRO A 17 32.93 -39.33 -36.76
CA PRO A 17 31.91 -38.79 -35.94
C PRO A 17 30.52 -39.38 -36.26
N ASP A 18 29.84 -39.91 -35.26
CA ASP A 18 28.48 -40.45 -35.31
C ASP A 18 27.50 -39.38 -35.78
N PRO A 19 26.78 -39.54 -36.92
CA PRO A 19 25.87 -38.55 -37.47
C PRO A 19 24.59 -38.29 -36.63
N GLY A 20 24.45 -38.90 -35.46
CA GLY A 20 23.29 -38.76 -34.57
C GLY A 20 23.49 -37.91 -33.30
N LYS A 21 24.72 -37.45 -32.99
CA LYS A 21 24.98 -36.61 -31.83
C LYS A 21 25.03 -35.13 -32.24
N GLN A 22 23.95 -34.43 -31.99
CA GLN A 22 23.97 -32.96 -31.97
C GLN A 22 24.98 -32.50 -30.89
N PRO A 23 25.84 -31.51 -31.17
CA PRO A 23 26.73 -30.95 -30.17
C PRO A 23 25.88 -30.32 -29.05
N GLU A 24 26.12 -30.76 -27.82
CA GLU A 24 25.57 -30.07 -26.62
C GLU A 24 25.94 -28.59 -26.73
N PRO A 25 24.97 -27.69 -26.44
CA PRO A 25 25.28 -26.26 -26.40
C PRO A 25 26.36 -26.05 -25.34
N ALA A 26 27.46 -25.45 -25.73
CA ALA A 26 28.54 -25.06 -24.83
C ALA A 26 27.92 -24.30 -23.63
N ALA A 27 28.14 -24.80 -22.44
CA ALA A 27 27.73 -24.13 -21.22
C ALA A 27 28.26 -22.71 -21.24
N SER A 28 27.34 -21.74 -21.34
CA SER A 28 27.68 -20.34 -21.19
C SER A 28 28.34 -20.18 -19.81
N PRO A 29 29.43 -19.42 -19.68
CA PRO A 29 30.05 -19.20 -18.38
C PRO A 29 28.99 -18.65 -17.42
N GLU A 30 28.72 -19.37 -16.34
CA GLU A 30 27.90 -18.93 -15.24
C GLU A 30 28.43 -17.57 -14.77
N GLN A 31 27.73 -16.51 -15.13
CA GLN A 31 27.97 -15.22 -14.50
C GLN A 31 27.73 -15.41 -13.01
N PRO A 32 28.68 -15.04 -12.15
CA PRO A 32 28.48 -15.17 -10.72
C PRO A 32 27.19 -14.43 -10.35
N GLU A 33 26.18 -15.16 -9.88
CA GLU A 33 24.99 -14.56 -9.28
C GLU A 33 25.46 -13.51 -8.27
N LYS A 34 25.29 -12.24 -8.62
CA LYS A 34 25.47 -11.15 -7.68
C LYS A 34 24.50 -11.45 -6.55
N LYS A 35 25.01 -12.05 -5.45
CA LYS A 35 24.29 -12.18 -4.18
C LYS A 35 23.74 -10.80 -3.90
N ALA A 36 22.42 -10.64 -4.06
CA ALA A 36 21.73 -9.40 -3.76
C ALA A 36 22.11 -9.03 -2.32
N SER A 37 22.92 -8.00 -2.18
CA SER A 37 23.45 -7.59 -0.90
C SER A 37 22.25 -7.30 0.00
N ARG A 38 22.17 -7.95 1.16
CA ARG A 38 21.21 -7.63 2.23
C ARG A 38 21.35 -6.19 2.73
N ALA A 39 22.33 -5.45 2.25
CA ALA A 39 22.71 -4.09 2.61
C ALA A 39 22.05 -2.99 1.74
N GLY A 40 21.02 -3.30 0.94
CA GLY A 40 20.37 -2.32 0.04
C GLY A 40 19.32 -1.41 0.67
N ARG A 41 18.97 -1.58 1.94
CA ARG A 41 18.07 -0.66 2.65
C ARG A 41 18.89 0.28 3.51
N ASN A 42 18.93 1.57 3.17
CA ASN A 42 19.44 2.63 4.07
C ASN A 42 18.51 2.73 5.28
N LEU A 43 18.71 1.85 6.28
CA LEU A 43 17.90 1.80 7.49
C LEU A 43 17.82 3.17 8.20
N PRO A 44 18.91 3.96 8.31
CA PRO A 44 18.82 5.31 8.85
C PRO A 44 17.93 6.24 8.05
N ALA A 45 17.99 6.19 6.72
CA ALA A 45 17.13 6.99 5.86
C ALA A 45 15.66 6.58 6.01
N ALA A 46 15.38 5.27 6.12
CA ALA A 46 14.05 4.77 6.38
C ALA A 46 13.51 5.28 7.72
N ILE A 47 14.26 5.12 8.82
CA ILE A 47 13.85 5.64 10.13
C ILE A 47 13.62 7.16 10.08
N GLY A 48 14.51 7.90 9.42
CA GLY A 48 14.41 9.36 9.28
C GLY A 48 13.13 9.80 8.55
N VAL A 49 12.78 9.12 7.44
CA VAL A 49 11.52 9.39 6.69
C VAL A 49 10.30 9.06 7.54
N GLY A 50 10.27 7.93 8.24
CA GLY A 50 9.17 7.55 9.12
C GLY A 50 8.96 8.56 10.27
N LEU A 51 10.04 9.00 10.91
CA LEU A 51 9.99 10.03 11.96
C LEU A 51 9.52 11.38 11.41
N LEU A 52 9.99 11.78 10.23
CA LEU A 52 9.59 13.03 9.58
C LEU A 52 8.09 13.03 9.27
N LEU A 53 7.58 11.96 8.67
CA LEU A 53 6.15 11.81 8.36
C LEU A 53 5.30 11.78 9.64
N GLY A 54 5.71 11.02 10.65
CA GLY A 54 5.04 10.98 11.95
C GLY A 54 5.04 12.34 12.63
N ALA A 55 6.18 13.04 12.64
CA ALA A 55 6.29 14.39 13.19
C ALA A 55 5.41 15.39 12.42
N ALA A 56 5.39 15.34 11.08
CA ALA A 56 4.55 16.22 10.27
C ALA A 56 3.06 16.02 10.60
N ILE A 57 2.60 14.78 10.77
CA ILE A 57 1.23 14.45 11.16
C ILE A 57 0.93 14.99 12.57
N ILE A 58 1.77 14.68 13.56
CA ILE A 58 1.53 15.07 14.95
C ILE A 58 1.61 16.58 15.12
N VAL A 59 2.63 17.23 14.57
CA VAL A 59 2.77 18.70 14.65
C VAL A 59 1.60 19.39 13.97
N SER A 60 1.20 18.96 12.78
CA SER A 60 0.05 19.55 12.08
C SER A 60 -1.25 19.37 12.89
N LEU A 61 -1.45 18.20 13.48
CA LEU A 61 -2.63 17.88 14.26
C LEU A 61 -2.72 18.72 15.56
N LEU A 62 -1.59 18.93 16.25
CA LEU A 62 -1.54 19.64 17.53
C LEU A 62 -1.49 21.17 17.38
N THR A 63 -1.11 21.69 16.21
CA THR A 63 -1.03 23.14 15.99
C THR A 63 -2.33 23.70 15.43
N VAL A 64 -2.66 23.34 14.18
CA VAL A 64 -3.84 23.85 13.47
C VAL A 64 -4.48 22.75 12.67
N ARG A 65 -5.75 22.46 12.93
CA ARG A 65 -6.50 21.37 12.27
C ARG A 65 -6.47 21.44 10.73
N TYR A 66 -6.46 22.64 10.17
CA TYR A 66 -6.33 22.83 8.71
C TYR A 66 -5.00 22.34 8.15
N LEU A 67 -3.91 22.40 8.93
CA LEU A 67 -2.62 21.88 8.50
C LEU A 67 -2.67 20.35 8.39
N PHE A 68 -3.34 19.67 9.33
CA PHE A 68 -3.54 18.22 9.24
C PHE A 68 -4.33 17.84 7.98
N ILE A 69 -5.43 18.57 7.67
CA ILE A 69 -6.20 18.35 6.44
C ILE A 69 -5.30 18.58 5.21
N GLY A 70 -4.44 19.60 5.22
CA GLY A 70 -3.47 19.86 4.16
C GLY A 70 -2.47 18.70 3.99
N VAL A 71 -1.97 18.12 5.09
CA VAL A 71 -1.10 16.93 5.05
C VAL A 71 -1.82 15.73 4.42
N VAL A 72 -3.07 15.47 4.83
CA VAL A 72 -3.90 14.42 4.22
C VAL A 72 -4.11 14.70 2.72
N ALA A 73 -4.46 15.94 2.36
CA ALA A 73 -4.72 16.34 0.98
C ALA A 73 -3.48 16.12 0.09
N ILE A 74 -2.29 16.47 0.57
CA ILE A 74 -1.03 16.26 -0.14
C ILE A 74 -0.73 14.75 -0.26
N ALA A 75 -0.84 13.99 0.83
CA ALA A 75 -0.58 12.55 0.83
C ALA A 75 -1.50 11.82 -0.17
N ILE A 76 -2.79 12.17 -0.19
CA ILE A 76 -3.77 11.61 -1.12
C ILE A 76 -3.47 12.00 -2.57
N ALA A 77 -3.11 13.26 -2.83
CA ALA A 77 -2.73 13.68 -4.18
C ALA A 77 -1.52 12.88 -4.68
N VAL A 78 -0.46 12.78 -3.87
CA VAL A 78 0.74 12.02 -4.23
C VAL A 78 0.43 10.55 -4.42
N GLY A 79 -0.30 9.91 -3.50
CA GLY A 79 -0.73 8.51 -3.64
C GLY A 79 -1.57 8.28 -4.91
N THR A 80 -2.42 9.23 -5.28
CA THR A 80 -3.20 9.18 -6.53
C THR A 80 -2.29 9.24 -7.76
N PHE A 81 -1.27 10.11 -7.77
CA PHE A 81 -0.28 10.17 -8.85
C PHE A 81 0.52 8.86 -8.96
N GLU A 82 0.97 8.30 -7.85
CA GLU A 82 1.71 7.02 -7.83
C GLU A 82 0.84 5.90 -8.37
N PHE A 83 -0.39 5.74 -7.86
CA PHE A 83 -1.32 4.71 -8.28
C PHE A 83 -1.65 4.80 -9.77
N ALA A 84 -2.07 5.96 -10.26
CA ALA A 84 -2.36 6.18 -11.67
C ALA A 84 -1.12 5.97 -12.57
N GLY A 85 0.06 6.36 -12.07
CA GLY A 85 1.33 6.18 -12.76
C GLY A 85 1.69 4.71 -12.96
N VAL A 86 1.47 3.86 -11.96
CA VAL A 86 1.70 2.40 -12.06
C VAL A 86 0.71 1.77 -13.02
N LEU A 87 -0.59 2.06 -12.89
CA LEU A 87 -1.64 1.55 -13.77
C LEU A 87 -1.35 1.87 -15.24
N ARG A 88 -0.89 3.09 -15.51
CA ARG A 88 -0.53 3.50 -16.87
C ARG A 88 0.69 2.78 -17.40
N ARG A 89 1.76 2.64 -16.58
CA ARG A 89 3.04 2.05 -17.01
C ARG A 89 2.96 0.55 -17.21
N VAL A 90 2.21 -0.15 -16.35
CA VAL A 90 2.23 -1.62 -16.31
C VAL A 90 1.07 -2.22 -17.07
N ALA A 91 -0.13 -1.65 -16.95
CA ALA A 91 -1.36 -2.20 -17.50
C ALA A 91 -1.94 -1.39 -18.67
N ASP A 92 -1.30 -0.29 -19.08
CA ASP A 92 -1.83 0.70 -20.05
C ASP A 92 -3.26 1.17 -19.71
N ILE A 93 -3.55 1.29 -18.40
CA ILE A 93 -4.83 1.82 -17.90
C ILE A 93 -4.72 3.33 -17.75
N LYS A 94 -5.60 4.07 -18.40
CA LYS A 94 -5.57 5.54 -18.46
C LYS A 94 -6.58 6.12 -17.47
N VAL A 95 -6.16 6.23 -16.21
CA VAL A 95 -6.95 6.92 -15.18
C VAL A 95 -7.18 8.37 -15.58
N ALA A 96 -8.40 8.89 -15.38
CA ALA A 96 -8.75 10.30 -15.57
C ALA A 96 -8.11 11.14 -14.44
N LEU A 97 -6.79 11.29 -14.48
CA LEU A 97 -5.97 11.78 -13.37
C LEU A 97 -6.38 13.18 -12.91
N ILE A 98 -6.59 14.11 -13.84
CA ILE A 98 -6.98 15.49 -13.49
C ILE A 98 -8.32 15.54 -12.76
N PRO A 99 -9.42 14.94 -13.27
CA PRO A 99 -10.66 14.82 -12.52
C PRO A 99 -10.52 14.18 -11.15
N VAL A 100 -9.75 13.07 -11.04
CA VAL A 100 -9.58 12.37 -9.76
C VAL A 100 -8.80 13.21 -8.76
N VAL A 101 -7.73 13.90 -9.17
CA VAL A 101 -6.93 14.74 -8.27
C VAL A 101 -7.71 15.99 -7.84
N VAL A 102 -8.31 16.71 -8.79
CA VAL A 102 -9.07 17.94 -8.49
C VAL A 102 -10.32 17.62 -7.66
N GLY A 103 -11.08 16.61 -8.08
CA GLY A 103 -12.24 16.15 -7.33
C GLY A 103 -11.86 15.58 -5.97
N GLY A 104 -10.73 14.91 -5.87
CA GLY A 104 -10.18 14.42 -4.61
C GLY A 104 -9.84 15.54 -3.63
N GLN A 105 -9.27 16.64 -4.10
CA GLN A 105 -9.11 17.83 -3.26
C GLN A 105 -10.48 18.37 -2.84
N GLY A 106 -11.45 18.41 -3.77
CA GLY A 106 -12.83 18.78 -3.44
C GLY A 106 -13.42 17.89 -2.34
N MET A 107 -13.26 16.56 -2.40
CA MET A 107 -13.76 15.64 -1.36
C MET A 107 -13.17 15.96 0.01
N ILE A 108 -11.85 16.17 0.09
CA ILE A 108 -11.15 16.41 1.36
C ILE A 108 -11.50 17.78 1.94
N TRP A 109 -11.46 18.85 1.13
CA TRP A 109 -11.68 20.20 1.61
C TRP A 109 -13.15 20.53 1.89
N LEU A 110 -14.10 19.98 1.11
CA LEU A 110 -15.53 20.13 1.37
C LEU A 110 -16.02 19.26 2.52
N ALA A 111 -15.27 18.21 2.88
CA ALA A 111 -15.57 17.43 4.08
C ALA A 111 -15.47 18.25 5.37
N TRP A 112 -14.65 19.31 5.40
CA TRP A 112 -14.51 20.18 6.58
C TRP A 112 -15.80 20.95 6.91
N PRO A 113 -16.36 21.79 6.00
CA PRO A 113 -17.56 22.58 6.28
C PRO A 113 -18.86 21.78 6.15
N TYR A 114 -18.90 20.76 5.26
CA TYR A 114 -20.14 20.08 4.89
C TYR A 114 -20.14 18.60 5.27
N GLY A 115 -19.10 18.12 5.96
CA GLY A 115 -18.98 16.73 6.40
C GLY A 115 -19.13 15.73 5.26
N ARG A 116 -19.84 14.65 5.56
CA ARG A 116 -20.11 13.56 4.63
C ARG A 116 -20.82 14.01 3.34
N GLU A 117 -21.73 14.97 3.42
CA GLU A 117 -22.49 15.47 2.27
C GLU A 117 -21.59 16.17 1.26
N GLY A 118 -20.64 16.99 1.74
CA GLY A 118 -19.65 17.65 0.89
C GLY A 118 -18.72 16.65 0.20
N ALA A 119 -18.22 15.65 0.95
CA ALA A 119 -17.37 14.60 0.39
C ALA A 119 -18.09 13.77 -0.68
N LEU A 120 -19.33 13.33 -0.41
CA LEU A 120 -20.12 12.54 -1.36
C LEU A 120 -20.54 13.33 -2.60
N THR A 121 -20.92 14.60 -2.43
CA THR A 121 -21.22 15.47 -3.57
C THR A 121 -20.02 15.64 -4.48
N ALA A 122 -18.84 15.93 -3.90
CA ALA A 122 -17.60 16.02 -4.66
C ALA A 122 -17.26 14.69 -5.35
N PHE A 123 -17.49 13.56 -4.69
CA PHE A 123 -17.27 12.24 -5.28
C PHE A 123 -18.16 12.00 -6.51
N VAL A 124 -19.48 12.26 -6.41
CA VAL A 124 -20.40 12.10 -7.54
C VAL A 124 -20.00 13.00 -8.72
N LEU A 125 -19.65 14.27 -8.44
CA LEU A 125 -19.17 15.18 -9.48
C LEU A 125 -17.85 14.71 -10.11
N THR A 126 -16.97 14.11 -9.31
CA THR A 126 -15.71 13.52 -9.81
C THR A 126 -15.98 12.35 -10.75
N VAL A 127 -16.91 11.47 -10.38
CA VAL A 127 -17.32 10.34 -11.25
C VAL A 127 -17.85 10.87 -12.58
N LEU A 128 -18.76 11.85 -12.56
CA LEU A 128 -19.27 12.49 -13.78
C LEU A 128 -18.14 13.12 -14.60
N ALA A 129 -17.23 13.84 -13.95
CA ALA A 129 -16.07 14.42 -14.62
C ALA A 129 -15.14 13.35 -15.25
N CYS A 130 -14.92 12.22 -14.60
CA CYS A 130 -14.17 11.11 -15.17
C CYS A 130 -14.84 10.52 -16.42
N LEU A 131 -16.17 10.33 -16.39
CA LEU A 131 -16.95 9.86 -17.54
C LEU A 131 -16.77 10.79 -18.74
N LEU A 132 -16.93 12.09 -18.52
CA LEU A 132 -16.79 13.10 -19.58
C LEU A 132 -15.34 13.23 -20.08
N TRP A 133 -14.37 13.16 -19.18
CA TRP A 133 -12.93 13.28 -19.50
C TRP A 133 -12.46 12.21 -20.49
N ARG A 134 -13.02 11.01 -20.38
CA ARG A 134 -12.62 9.87 -21.23
C ARG A 134 -13.38 9.77 -22.56
N LEU A 135 -14.45 10.55 -22.76
CA LEU A 135 -15.24 10.53 -24.00
C LEU A 135 -14.42 10.75 -25.27
N PRO A 136 -13.50 11.75 -25.34
CA PRO A 136 -12.72 12.00 -26.55
C PRO A 136 -11.78 10.84 -26.94
N GLY A 137 -11.48 9.93 -25.99
CA GLY A 137 -10.63 8.77 -26.23
C GLY A 137 -11.29 7.61 -26.97
N GLY A 138 -12.58 7.70 -27.28
CA GLY A 138 -13.35 6.67 -27.98
C GLY A 138 -13.67 5.45 -27.11
N ALA A 139 -14.27 4.42 -27.73
CA ALA A 139 -14.79 3.26 -27.04
C ALA A 139 -13.73 2.27 -26.55
N GLN A 140 -12.55 2.27 -27.16
CA GLN A 140 -11.50 1.32 -26.81
C GLN A 140 -10.96 1.55 -25.39
N GLY A 141 -11.11 0.55 -24.54
CA GLY A 141 -10.66 0.57 -23.15
C GLY A 141 -11.46 1.54 -22.24
N TYR A 142 -12.55 2.14 -22.74
CA TYR A 142 -13.34 3.13 -21.99
C TYR A 142 -13.80 2.60 -20.64
N LEU A 143 -14.48 1.44 -20.61
CA LEU A 143 -14.99 0.86 -19.36
C LEU A 143 -13.87 0.54 -18.37
N ARG A 144 -12.75 -0.02 -18.85
CA ARG A 144 -11.58 -0.33 -18.03
C ARG A 144 -11.00 0.92 -17.38
N ASP A 145 -10.79 1.96 -18.18
CA ASP A 145 -10.17 3.22 -17.72
C ASP A 145 -11.09 3.98 -16.74
N ILE A 146 -12.42 3.96 -17.00
CA ILE A 146 -13.41 4.55 -16.09
C ILE A 146 -13.51 3.76 -14.78
N SER A 147 -13.56 2.42 -14.84
CA SER A 147 -13.60 1.59 -13.63
C SER A 147 -12.40 1.86 -12.75
N ALA A 148 -11.21 1.95 -13.33
CA ALA A 148 -9.98 2.29 -12.61
C ALA A 148 -10.00 3.72 -12.06
N SER A 149 -10.57 4.68 -12.80
CA SER A 149 -10.70 6.07 -12.35
C SER A 149 -11.66 6.21 -11.16
N VAL A 150 -12.81 5.52 -11.23
CA VAL A 150 -13.80 5.51 -10.14
C VAL A 150 -13.26 4.78 -8.92
N PHE A 151 -12.57 3.65 -9.12
CA PHE A 151 -11.90 2.93 -8.04
C PHE A 151 -10.84 3.83 -7.37
N ALA A 152 -9.98 4.50 -8.14
CA ALA A 152 -8.99 5.43 -7.62
C ALA A 152 -9.64 6.58 -6.82
N ALA A 153 -10.73 7.16 -7.33
CA ALA A 153 -11.47 8.22 -6.67
C ALA A 153 -12.14 7.76 -5.36
N ALA A 154 -12.63 6.54 -5.31
CA ALA A 154 -13.24 5.97 -4.10
C ALA A 154 -12.18 5.56 -3.07
N TYR A 155 -11.16 4.83 -3.51
CA TYR A 155 -10.17 4.21 -2.60
C TYR A 155 -9.23 5.24 -1.97
N LEU A 156 -8.78 6.25 -2.73
CA LEU A 156 -7.82 7.24 -2.24
C LEU A 156 -8.52 8.49 -1.67
N PRO A 157 -9.08 9.41 -2.48
CA PRO A 157 -9.56 10.66 -1.92
C PRO A 157 -10.86 10.54 -1.12
N LEU A 158 -11.80 9.66 -1.49
CA LEU A 158 -13.01 9.51 -0.69
C LEU A 158 -12.69 8.91 0.68
N PHE A 159 -11.85 7.85 0.76
CA PHE A 159 -11.42 7.32 2.05
C PHE A 159 -10.56 8.34 2.82
N GLY A 160 -9.71 9.10 2.12
CA GLY A 160 -8.94 10.19 2.71
C GLY A 160 -9.80 11.30 3.30
N ALA A 161 -10.97 11.58 2.72
CA ALA A 161 -11.92 12.55 3.26
C ALA A 161 -12.47 12.12 4.64
N PHE A 162 -12.62 10.81 4.90
CA PHE A 162 -12.99 10.32 6.23
C PHE A 162 -11.90 10.59 7.27
N ALA A 163 -10.61 10.50 6.89
CA ALA A 163 -9.52 10.92 7.78
C ALA A 163 -9.59 12.42 8.10
N ALA A 164 -9.92 13.26 7.11
CA ALA A 164 -10.15 14.69 7.32
C ALA A 164 -11.37 14.96 8.23
N MET A 165 -12.46 14.19 8.09
CA MET A 165 -13.64 14.31 8.94
C MET A 165 -13.39 13.90 10.40
N LEU A 166 -12.39 13.05 10.69
CA LEU A 166 -12.04 12.70 12.07
C LEU A 166 -11.58 13.91 12.88
N VAL A 167 -10.90 14.88 12.25
CA VAL A 167 -10.38 16.05 12.96
C VAL A 167 -11.42 17.17 13.13
N THR A 168 -12.58 17.06 12.48
CA THR A 168 -13.61 18.12 12.47
C THR A 168 -14.27 18.39 13.83
N PRO A 169 -14.69 17.37 14.63
CA PRO A 169 -15.34 17.59 15.91
C PRO A 169 -14.45 18.30 16.95
N GLY A 170 -15.03 18.79 18.04
CA GLY A 170 -14.31 19.44 19.13
C GLY A 170 -13.18 18.59 19.70
N ASP A 171 -13.41 17.29 19.83
CA ASP A 171 -12.47 16.23 20.26
C ASP A 171 -11.66 15.60 19.11
N GLY A 172 -11.66 16.20 17.92
CA GLY A 172 -11.09 15.63 16.69
C GLY A 172 -9.62 15.24 16.81
N VAL A 173 -8.81 15.97 17.59
CA VAL A 173 -7.42 15.58 17.89
C VAL A 173 -7.38 14.20 18.57
N GLY A 174 -8.22 13.97 19.56
CA GLY A 174 -8.33 12.68 20.24
C GLY A 174 -8.79 11.56 19.31
N ARG A 175 -9.74 11.85 18.40
CA ARG A 175 -10.22 10.87 17.40
C ARG A 175 -9.14 10.45 16.42
N VAL A 176 -8.38 11.40 15.88
CA VAL A 176 -7.26 11.11 14.99
C VAL A 176 -6.16 10.35 15.71
N LEU A 177 -5.83 10.74 16.96
CA LEU A 177 -4.84 10.01 17.75
C LEU A 177 -5.28 8.58 18.06
N ALA A 178 -6.54 8.36 18.45
CA ALA A 178 -7.09 7.02 18.69
C ALA A 178 -7.00 6.14 17.44
N PHE A 179 -7.34 6.71 16.27
CA PHE A 179 -7.20 6.04 14.98
C PHE A 179 -5.73 5.66 14.68
N LEU A 180 -4.80 6.60 14.75
CA LEU A 180 -3.39 6.37 14.45
C LEU A 180 -2.75 5.39 15.43
N ILE A 181 -3.02 5.54 16.74
CA ILE A 181 -2.53 4.61 17.76
C ILE A 181 -3.06 3.21 17.52
N GLY A 182 -4.35 3.08 17.15
CA GLY A 182 -4.96 1.79 16.83
C GLY A 182 -4.26 1.08 15.67
N VAL A 183 -3.99 1.79 14.56
CA VAL A 183 -3.27 1.23 13.41
C VAL A 183 -1.83 0.86 13.77
N VAL A 184 -1.09 1.76 14.41
CA VAL A 184 0.30 1.50 14.84
C VAL A 184 0.39 0.32 15.83
N ALA A 185 -0.56 0.23 16.76
CA ALA A 185 -0.63 -0.89 17.70
C ALA A 185 -0.90 -2.22 16.97
N SER A 186 -1.84 -2.22 16.00
CA SER A 186 -2.10 -3.37 15.13
C SER A 186 -0.83 -3.84 14.41
N ASP A 187 -0.14 -2.93 13.73
CA ASP A 187 1.05 -3.26 12.95
C ASP A 187 2.20 -3.75 13.83
N THR A 188 2.42 -3.08 14.96
CA THR A 188 3.48 -3.44 15.92
C THR A 188 3.19 -4.79 16.57
N GLY A 189 1.95 -4.98 17.06
CA GLY A 189 1.54 -6.24 17.69
C GLY A 189 1.62 -7.43 16.72
N GLY A 190 1.20 -7.20 15.48
CA GLY A 190 1.28 -8.19 14.42
C GLY A 190 2.70 -8.55 14.04
N TYR A 191 3.57 -7.55 13.94
CA TYR A 191 4.99 -7.76 13.67
C TYR A 191 5.67 -8.56 14.79
N ILE A 192 5.50 -8.15 16.05
CA ILE A 192 6.10 -8.84 17.20
C ILE A 192 5.64 -10.29 17.28
N ALA A 193 4.32 -10.53 17.27
CA ALA A 193 3.78 -11.89 17.37
C ALA A 193 4.15 -12.75 16.15
N GLY A 194 4.15 -12.16 14.96
CA GLY A 194 4.56 -12.84 13.73
C GLY A 194 6.04 -13.26 13.71
N VAL A 195 6.92 -12.41 14.23
CA VAL A 195 8.36 -12.72 14.33
C VAL A 195 8.65 -13.76 15.40
N LEU A 196 7.98 -13.66 16.56
CA LEU A 196 8.24 -14.55 17.70
C LEU A 196 7.60 -15.95 17.55
N GLY A 197 6.42 -16.01 16.93
CA GLY A 197 5.61 -17.24 16.93
C GLY A 197 4.96 -17.61 15.60
N GLY A 198 5.16 -16.82 14.53
CA GLY A 198 4.47 -17.02 13.25
C GLY A 198 4.86 -18.33 12.57
N LYS A 199 3.89 -19.25 12.45
CA LYS A 199 4.05 -20.57 11.83
C LYS A 199 3.05 -20.82 10.70
N HIS A 200 1.85 -20.27 10.80
CA HIS A 200 0.76 -20.51 9.88
C HIS A 200 0.52 -19.31 8.97
N PRO A 201 0.95 -19.34 7.70
CA PRO A 201 0.71 -18.25 6.75
C PRO A 201 -0.79 -18.00 6.57
N MET A 202 -1.22 -16.72 6.64
CA MET A 202 -2.62 -16.33 6.48
C MET A 202 -3.02 -16.19 5.01
N ALA A 203 -2.13 -15.65 4.19
CA ALA A 203 -2.37 -15.40 2.76
C ALA A 203 -1.11 -15.72 1.92
N PRO A 204 -0.75 -17.01 1.73
CA PRO A 204 0.53 -17.40 1.13
C PRO A 204 0.77 -16.85 -0.27
N SER A 205 -0.28 -16.78 -1.11
CA SER A 205 -0.21 -16.31 -2.50
C SER A 205 -0.11 -14.78 -2.61
N ILE A 206 -0.54 -14.04 -1.58
CA ILE A 206 -0.67 -12.57 -1.61
C ILE A 206 0.46 -11.94 -0.79
N SER A 207 0.54 -12.33 0.47
CA SER A 207 1.51 -11.85 1.45
C SER A 207 2.05 -13.01 2.30
N PRO A 208 3.12 -13.71 1.84
CA PRO A 208 3.61 -14.92 2.49
C PRO A 208 4.19 -14.69 3.89
N LYS A 209 4.45 -13.44 4.26
CA LYS A 209 4.96 -13.08 5.59
C LYS A 209 3.87 -12.85 6.63
N LYS A 210 2.60 -12.70 6.22
CA LYS A 210 1.48 -12.55 7.16
C LYS A 210 1.08 -13.90 7.72
N THR A 211 0.99 -14.00 9.04
CA THR A 211 0.65 -15.23 9.78
C THR A 211 -0.58 -15.03 10.66
N TRP A 212 -1.29 -16.10 10.97
CA TRP A 212 -2.43 -16.07 11.87
C TRP A 212 -2.04 -15.68 13.30
N GLU A 213 -0.84 -16.08 13.74
CA GLU A 213 -0.28 -15.68 15.04
C GLU A 213 0.00 -14.17 15.06
N GLY A 214 0.53 -13.63 13.95
CA GLY A 214 0.69 -12.19 13.79
C GLY A 214 -0.64 -11.46 13.87
N PHE A 215 -1.66 -11.97 13.18
CA PHE A 215 -3.01 -11.39 13.23
C PHE A 215 -3.61 -11.43 14.66
N ALA A 216 -3.40 -12.53 15.40
CA ALA A 216 -3.82 -12.60 16.81
C ALA A 216 -3.09 -11.57 17.67
N GLY A 217 -1.78 -11.35 17.44
CA GLY A 217 -1.01 -10.30 18.10
C GLY A 217 -1.51 -8.89 17.77
N SER A 218 -1.83 -8.60 16.50
CA SER A 218 -2.50 -7.38 16.09
C SER A 218 -3.81 -7.19 16.84
N MET A 219 -4.63 -8.26 16.94
CA MET A 219 -5.93 -8.21 17.60
C MET A 219 -5.81 -7.84 19.08
N VAL A 220 -4.90 -8.50 19.81
CA VAL A 220 -4.65 -8.18 21.23
C VAL A 220 -4.17 -6.73 21.38
N ALA A 221 -3.16 -6.32 20.62
CA ALA A 221 -2.60 -4.97 20.73
C ALA A 221 -3.62 -3.89 20.33
N GLY A 222 -4.37 -4.09 19.24
CA GLY A 222 -5.37 -3.15 18.76
C GLY A 222 -6.55 -3.02 19.70
N VAL A 223 -7.04 -4.11 20.27
CA VAL A 223 -8.12 -4.09 21.27
C VAL A 223 -7.69 -3.35 22.53
N VAL A 224 -6.49 -3.61 23.04
CA VAL A 224 -5.94 -2.91 24.20
C VAL A 224 -5.78 -1.41 23.90
N ALA A 225 -5.18 -1.07 22.77
CA ALA A 225 -5.01 0.32 22.35
C ALA A 225 -6.34 1.04 22.17
N GLY A 226 -7.32 0.40 21.54
CA GLY A 226 -8.67 0.93 21.36
C GLY A 226 -9.37 1.16 22.70
N ALA A 227 -9.33 0.17 23.61
CA ALA A 227 -9.91 0.30 24.94
C ALA A 227 -9.31 1.48 25.72
N LEU A 228 -7.98 1.61 25.71
CA LEU A 228 -7.27 2.69 26.39
C LEU A 228 -7.56 4.06 25.77
N THR A 229 -7.45 4.18 24.45
CA THR A 229 -7.62 5.48 23.77
C THR A 229 -9.06 6.00 23.89
N LEU A 230 -10.07 5.15 23.71
CA LEU A 230 -11.45 5.60 23.87
C LEU A 230 -11.78 5.96 25.31
N SER A 231 -11.32 5.17 26.29
CA SER A 231 -11.62 5.44 27.70
C SER A 231 -10.87 6.66 28.24
N LEU A 232 -9.57 6.81 27.91
CA LEU A 232 -8.74 7.85 28.50
C LEU A 232 -8.75 9.17 27.71
N MET A 233 -8.90 9.11 26.38
CA MET A 233 -8.80 10.32 25.53
C MET A 233 -10.15 10.85 25.08
N LEU A 234 -11.14 9.96 24.88
CA LEU A 234 -12.44 10.32 24.32
C LEU A 234 -13.59 10.16 25.33
N HIS A 235 -13.28 9.78 26.58
CA HIS A 235 -14.26 9.56 27.63
C HIS A 235 -15.38 8.57 27.28
N GLY A 236 -15.08 7.65 26.33
CA GLY A 236 -15.97 6.57 25.92
C GLY A 236 -15.90 5.38 26.87
N HIS A 237 -16.78 4.40 26.65
CA HIS A 237 -16.78 3.16 27.41
C HIS A 237 -15.71 2.18 26.89
N ALA A 238 -15.09 1.42 27.80
CA ALA A 238 -14.05 0.45 27.42
C ALA A 238 -14.51 -0.57 26.36
N TRP A 239 -15.77 -1.05 26.43
CA TRP A 239 -16.32 -1.97 25.44
C TRP A 239 -16.40 -1.37 24.02
N GLN A 240 -16.69 -0.06 23.90
CA GLN A 240 -16.66 0.66 22.63
C GLN A 240 -15.25 0.68 22.06
N GLY A 241 -14.25 0.90 22.95
CA GLY A 241 -12.84 0.84 22.59
C GLY A 241 -12.38 -0.55 22.13
N VAL A 242 -12.88 -1.62 22.77
CA VAL A 242 -12.62 -3.01 22.32
C VAL A 242 -13.15 -3.23 20.90
N LEU A 243 -14.40 -2.85 20.62
CA LEU A 243 -14.98 -2.98 19.28
C LEU A 243 -14.25 -2.11 18.26
N PHE A 244 -13.92 -0.87 18.63
CA PHE A 244 -13.13 0.03 17.79
C PHE A 244 -11.78 -0.56 17.44
N GLY A 245 -11.01 -1.02 18.42
CA GLY A 245 -9.69 -1.63 18.21
C GLY A 245 -9.75 -2.88 17.34
N ALA A 246 -10.73 -3.77 17.59
CA ALA A 246 -10.95 -4.95 16.76
C ALA A 246 -11.27 -4.59 15.29
N ALA A 247 -12.13 -3.61 15.09
CA ALA A 247 -12.51 -3.13 13.77
C ALA A 247 -11.31 -2.50 13.01
N ILE A 248 -10.46 -1.73 13.71
CA ILE A 248 -9.22 -1.18 13.14
C ILE A 248 -8.29 -2.29 12.68
N VAL A 249 -8.06 -3.32 13.50
CA VAL A 249 -7.19 -4.46 13.11
C VAL A 249 -7.73 -5.17 11.88
N LEU A 250 -9.03 -5.43 11.83
CA LEU A 250 -9.65 -6.07 10.67
C LEU A 250 -9.47 -5.22 9.41
N THR A 251 -9.78 -3.92 9.48
CA THR A 251 -9.72 -3.04 8.31
C THR A 251 -8.30 -2.72 7.88
N ALA A 252 -7.36 -2.54 8.81
CA ALA A 252 -5.95 -2.37 8.49
C ALA A 252 -5.37 -3.61 7.79
N THR A 253 -5.67 -4.80 8.32
CA THR A 253 -5.25 -6.07 7.72
C THR A 253 -5.84 -6.27 6.32
N LEU A 254 -7.13 -5.96 6.14
CA LEU A 254 -7.80 -6.06 4.84
C LEU A 254 -7.25 -5.04 3.84
N GLY A 255 -6.99 -3.81 4.27
CA GLY A 255 -6.42 -2.76 3.41
C GLY A 255 -5.06 -3.16 2.84
N ASP A 256 -4.14 -3.62 3.69
CA ASP A 256 -2.83 -4.12 3.27
C ASP A 256 -2.96 -5.37 2.36
N LEU A 257 -3.90 -6.28 2.62
CA LEU A 257 -4.14 -7.42 1.73
C LEU A 257 -4.70 -7.00 0.37
N VAL A 258 -5.64 -6.04 0.33
CA VAL A 258 -6.20 -5.51 -0.92
C VAL A 258 -5.10 -4.84 -1.75
N GLU A 259 -4.29 -3.98 -1.14
CA GLU A 259 -3.18 -3.35 -1.86
C GLU A 259 -2.15 -4.38 -2.33
N SER A 260 -1.84 -5.37 -1.48
CA SER A 260 -0.96 -6.49 -1.85
C SER A 260 -1.51 -7.29 -3.04
N LEU A 261 -2.83 -7.53 -3.11
CA LEU A 261 -3.48 -8.17 -4.25
C LEU A 261 -3.32 -7.35 -5.52
N ILE A 262 -3.59 -6.04 -5.46
CA ILE A 262 -3.41 -5.14 -6.61
C ILE A 262 -1.96 -5.15 -7.09
N LYS A 263 -0.99 -5.13 -6.17
CA LYS A 263 0.44 -5.22 -6.52
C LYS A 263 0.77 -6.54 -7.22
N ARG A 264 0.21 -7.67 -6.77
CA ARG A 264 0.42 -8.97 -7.41
C ARG A 264 -0.22 -9.05 -8.79
N ASP A 265 -1.44 -8.57 -8.94
CA ASP A 265 -2.15 -8.50 -10.23
C ASP A 265 -1.37 -7.66 -11.25
N LEU A 266 -0.81 -6.55 -10.82
CA LEU A 266 0.02 -5.67 -11.65
C LEU A 266 1.48 -6.16 -11.84
N GLY A 267 1.90 -7.25 -11.16
CA GLY A 267 3.28 -7.75 -11.22
C GLY A 267 4.33 -6.80 -10.62
N VAL A 268 3.91 -5.88 -9.73
CA VAL A 268 4.80 -4.94 -9.05
C VAL A 268 4.96 -5.30 -7.57
N LYS A 269 6.02 -4.76 -6.96
CA LYS A 269 6.25 -4.93 -5.52
C LYS A 269 5.82 -3.71 -4.71
N ASP A 270 6.11 -2.52 -5.21
CA ASP A 270 5.82 -1.24 -4.56
C ASP A 270 5.06 -0.36 -5.56
N MET A 271 4.09 0.44 -5.08
CA MET A 271 3.29 1.34 -5.92
C MET A 271 4.03 2.61 -6.31
N GLY A 272 5.06 2.98 -5.54
CA GLY A 272 5.88 4.16 -5.79
C GLY A 272 7.31 3.97 -5.30
N THR A 273 8.15 4.97 -5.61
CA THR A 273 9.57 5.01 -5.19
C THR A 273 9.93 6.34 -4.52
N LEU A 274 8.92 7.14 -4.16
CA LEU A 274 9.13 8.49 -3.66
C LEU A 274 9.83 8.51 -2.30
N LEU A 275 9.56 7.52 -1.45
CA LEU A 275 10.11 7.46 -0.11
C LEU A 275 11.31 6.51 -0.05
N PRO A 276 12.55 7.02 0.10
CA PRO A 276 13.74 6.17 0.19
C PRO A 276 13.62 5.11 1.28
N GLY A 277 13.71 3.84 0.90
CA GLY A 277 13.59 2.70 1.81
C GLY A 277 12.16 2.33 2.25
N HIS A 278 11.13 3.11 1.89
CA HIS A 278 9.73 2.87 2.28
C HIS A 278 8.77 2.63 1.10
N GLY A 279 9.22 2.68 -0.15
CA GLY A 279 8.35 2.58 -1.32
C GLY A 279 7.67 3.90 -1.64
N GLY A 280 6.38 3.87 -1.99
CA GLY A 280 5.58 5.05 -2.25
C GLY A 280 4.78 5.54 -1.03
N ILE A 281 4.15 6.70 -1.19
CA ILE A 281 3.12 7.19 -0.26
C ILE A 281 1.91 6.24 -0.28
N MET A 282 1.53 5.72 -1.45
CA MET A 282 0.44 4.76 -1.59
C MET A 282 0.67 3.54 -0.70
N ASP A 283 1.91 2.99 -0.69
CA ASP A 283 2.31 1.85 0.14
C ASP A 283 2.26 2.14 1.68
N ARG A 284 2.01 3.38 2.08
CA ARG A 284 1.82 3.80 3.49
C ARG A 284 0.35 4.10 3.83
N LEU A 285 -0.46 4.30 2.80
CA LEU A 285 -1.88 4.61 2.96
C LEU A 285 -2.77 3.35 2.96
N ASP A 286 -2.24 2.20 2.61
CA ASP A 286 -2.95 0.94 2.40
C ASP A 286 -3.83 0.49 3.58
N SER A 287 -3.26 0.48 4.77
CA SER A 287 -3.95 0.16 6.02
C SER A 287 -4.72 1.36 6.60
N LEU A 288 -4.21 2.59 6.38
CA LEU A 288 -4.78 3.80 6.94
C LEU A 288 -6.12 4.17 6.30
N LEU A 289 -6.24 4.05 4.97
CA LEU A 289 -7.44 4.51 4.25
C LEU A 289 -8.71 3.76 4.64
N PRO A 290 -8.77 2.42 4.59
CA PRO A 290 -9.96 1.70 5.04
C PRO A 290 -10.24 1.89 6.53
N SER A 291 -9.18 1.97 7.34
CA SER A 291 -9.29 2.16 8.78
C SER A 291 -9.83 3.55 9.15
N ALA A 292 -9.53 4.59 8.35
CA ALA A 292 -10.08 5.93 8.56
C ALA A 292 -11.61 5.97 8.39
N VAL A 293 -12.12 5.26 7.38
CA VAL A 293 -13.58 5.14 7.16
C VAL A 293 -14.27 4.51 8.37
N VAL A 294 -13.76 3.36 8.81
CA VAL A 294 -14.36 2.62 9.93
C VAL A 294 -14.17 3.37 11.26
N SER A 295 -13.01 4.04 11.43
CA SER A 295 -12.79 4.91 12.59
C SER A 295 -13.83 6.03 12.67
N TRP A 296 -14.07 6.72 11.55
CA TRP A 296 -15.08 7.79 11.52
C TRP A 296 -16.47 7.25 11.80
N LEU A 297 -16.87 6.13 11.20
CA LEU A 297 -18.20 5.53 11.42
C LEU A 297 -18.41 5.15 12.88
N LEU A 298 -17.46 4.43 13.49
CA LEU A 298 -17.59 3.96 14.86
C LEU A 298 -17.51 5.12 15.87
N LEU A 299 -16.57 6.05 15.70
CA LEU A 299 -16.44 7.17 16.61
C LEU A 299 -17.62 8.14 16.51
N SER A 300 -18.20 8.32 15.32
CA SER A 300 -19.43 9.11 15.17
C SER A 300 -20.64 8.44 15.84
N ALA A 301 -20.69 7.11 15.88
CA ALA A 301 -21.75 6.36 16.53
C ALA A 301 -21.57 6.25 18.06
N PHE A 302 -20.33 6.05 18.52
CA PHE A 302 -20.03 5.80 19.93
C PHE A 302 -19.88 7.06 20.77
N ILE A 303 -19.41 8.15 20.16
CA ILE A 303 -19.09 9.42 20.79
C ILE A 303 -19.83 10.55 20.02
N PRO A 304 -21.17 10.59 20.12
CA PRO A 304 -21.95 11.65 19.49
C PRO A 304 -21.70 12.99 20.19
N GLY A 305 -21.45 14.04 19.43
CA GLY A 305 -21.45 15.41 19.89
C GLY A 305 -20.13 15.91 20.49
N GLY A 306 -18.99 15.46 19.95
CA GLY A 306 -17.74 16.17 20.19
C GLY A 306 -17.69 17.51 19.43
#